data_14a8dfe5baf58f72f9117471431a199a
#
_entry.id   14a8dfe5baf58f72f9117471431a199a
#
_cell.length_a   1.000
_cell.length_b   1.000
_cell.length_c   1.000
_cell.angle_alpha   90.00
_cell.angle_beta   90.00
_cell.angle_gamma   90.00
#
_symmetry.space_group_name_H-M   'P 1'
#
loop_
_entity.id
_entity.type
_entity.pdbx_description
1 polymer ?
#
loop_
_entity_poly.entity_id
_entity_poly.type
_entity_poly.pdbx_seq_one_letter_code
_entity_poly.pdbx_strand_id
1 'polypeptide(L)'
;MPPVGAVRFLCPSRSLKPLSLPVMAELVGNVLVGQSGGPTAVTNASVAGIISEALNHECIEEIYGALNGVLGILQEDLIDLASESQQQIRALRHTPGAALGTCRYKLKKQQDFERVLEVFKAHNIRYFFYIGGNDSQDTADKISKLAQQQAYELRVIGVPKTIDNDLSVTDHCPGYASAVKYIASAIREIACDNEAMGQGDLVSVVEVMGRSAGWIAAGASLAKRRDHPHDPPHIILLPEVSFNQEKVMEDIRRVLKREKYCLVVVAEGLVDADGNYVAAEGNTDAFGHAQLGGAGDALADIIGQAIPGVKVRVAKPGLLQRCAAHAVSKTDADEAFLAGQAAVEAAIEGETDKMVTLVRGDQEHYTSETGLAPLADVANSVKKLPREWINEDGVSMNFQFLRYAQPLLQGEVTIPHDMGVPIFARLDRVRVDKQLPAYET
;
A
#
# COMPACT_ATOMS: atom_id res chain seq x y z
N MET A 1 78.03 -6.05 23.90
CA MET A 1 77.19 -5.43 22.91
C MET A 1 76.03 -4.75 23.63
N PRO A 2 75.90 -3.42 23.54
CA PRO A 2 74.89 -2.67 24.29
C PRO A 2 73.54 -2.68 23.62
N PRO A 3 72.42 -2.45 24.35
CA PRO A 3 71.07 -2.47 23.79
C PRO A 3 70.75 -1.14 23.11
N VAL A 4 70.03 -1.27 22.01
CA VAL A 4 69.55 -0.19 21.15
C VAL A 4 68.36 0.54 21.79
N GLY A 5 68.47 1.86 21.88
CA GLY A 5 67.48 2.74 22.50
C GLY A 5 66.16 2.85 21.70
N ALA A 6 65.07 2.88 22.45
CA ALA A 6 63.72 3.16 21.93
C ALA A 6 63.52 4.66 21.72
N VAL A 7 63.29 5.06 20.49
CA VAL A 7 62.85 6.44 20.13
C VAL A 7 61.32 6.54 20.38
N ARG A 8 60.96 7.38 21.37
CA ARG A 8 59.55 7.78 21.60
C ARG A 8 59.19 8.91 20.62
N PHE A 9 58.26 8.60 19.72
CA PHE A 9 57.57 9.65 18.95
C PHE A 9 56.45 10.23 19.81
N LEU A 10 56.60 11.47 20.22
CA LEU A 10 55.53 12.29 20.80
C LEU A 10 54.65 12.78 19.67
N CYS A 11 53.43 12.23 19.59
CA CYS A 11 52.35 12.73 18.73
C CYS A 11 51.59 13.82 19.50
N PRO A 12 51.46 15.06 18.98
CA PRO A 12 50.69 16.08 19.68
C PRO A 12 49.17 15.74 19.50
N SER A 13 48.51 15.46 20.61
CA SER A 13 47.06 15.32 20.68
C SER A 13 46.42 16.69 20.39
N ARG A 14 45.99 16.91 19.15
CA ARG A 14 45.00 17.94 18.84
C ARG A 14 43.63 17.39 19.28
N SER A 15 43.12 17.94 20.37
CA SER A 15 41.74 17.80 20.74
C SER A 15 40.89 18.50 19.67
N LEU A 16 40.32 17.72 18.75
CA LEU A 16 39.23 18.19 17.91
C LEU A 16 38.01 18.37 18.85
N LYS A 17 37.67 19.63 19.12
CA LYS A 17 36.36 19.96 19.68
C LYS A 17 35.31 19.41 18.69
N PRO A 18 34.28 18.69 19.15
CA PRO A 18 33.18 18.33 18.26
C PRO A 18 32.57 19.65 17.76
N LEU A 19 32.49 19.81 16.43
CA LEU A 19 31.65 20.83 15.83
C LEU A 19 30.23 20.50 16.30
N SER A 20 29.70 21.28 17.22
CA SER A 20 28.27 21.32 17.49
C SER A 20 27.60 21.85 16.21
N LEU A 21 26.98 20.99 15.44
CA LEU A 21 26.00 21.43 14.46
C LEU A 21 25.01 22.33 15.21
N PRO A 22 24.54 23.44 14.60
CA PRO A 22 23.52 24.24 15.23
C PRO A 22 22.31 23.33 15.49
N VAL A 23 21.90 23.17 16.73
CA VAL A 23 20.64 22.53 17.07
C VAL A 23 19.59 23.41 16.42
N MET A 24 19.01 22.95 15.31
CA MET A 24 17.84 23.61 14.72
C MET A 24 16.78 23.65 15.84
N ALA A 25 16.20 24.81 16.06
CA ALA A 25 15.12 24.92 17.03
C ALA A 25 13.99 23.96 16.61
N GLU A 26 13.62 23.08 17.52
CA GLU A 26 12.52 22.14 17.26
C GLU A 26 11.26 22.94 16.91
N LEU A 27 10.56 22.52 15.87
CA LEU A 27 9.31 23.15 15.46
C LEU A 27 8.21 22.72 16.42
N VAL A 28 7.73 23.62 17.26
CA VAL A 28 6.67 23.31 18.25
C VAL A 28 5.29 23.48 17.62
N GLY A 29 4.43 22.47 17.78
CA GLY A 29 3.04 22.52 17.33
C GLY A 29 2.37 21.16 17.17
N ASN A 30 1.22 21.15 16.53
CA ASN A 30 0.35 19.99 16.46
C ASN A 30 0.61 19.11 15.24
N VAL A 31 0.38 17.82 15.42
CA VAL A 31 0.34 16.81 14.34
C VAL A 31 -1.06 16.71 13.77
N LEU A 32 -1.16 16.54 12.47
CA LEU A 32 -2.38 16.11 11.78
C LEU A 32 -2.10 14.88 10.92
N VAL A 33 -2.90 13.83 11.12
CA VAL A 33 -2.85 12.58 10.35
C VAL A 33 -4.08 12.46 9.47
N GLY A 34 -3.89 12.17 8.19
CA GLY A 34 -4.98 11.88 7.25
C GLY A 34 -4.78 10.56 6.52
N GLN A 35 -5.88 9.82 6.29
CA GLN A 35 -5.92 8.62 5.46
C GLN A 35 -6.65 8.91 4.16
N SER A 36 -6.14 8.40 3.03
CA SER A 36 -6.67 8.70 1.71
C SER A 36 -6.69 7.48 0.78
N GLY A 37 -7.62 7.50 -0.17
CA GLY A 37 -7.79 6.45 -1.18
C GLY A 37 -8.42 5.16 -0.65
N GLY A 38 -8.21 4.04 -1.34
CA GLY A 38 -8.74 2.74 -0.93
C GLY A 38 -8.14 2.28 0.41
N PRO A 39 -8.96 1.79 1.37
CA PRO A 39 -8.45 1.21 2.61
C PRO A 39 -7.60 -0.04 2.34
N THR A 40 -6.74 -0.41 3.30
CA THR A 40 -5.99 -1.67 3.27
C THR A 40 -6.10 -2.39 4.61
N ALA A 41 -5.62 -3.62 4.67
CA ALA A 41 -5.60 -4.38 5.91
C ALA A 41 -4.61 -3.82 6.96
N VAL A 42 -3.67 -2.96 6.55
CA VAL A 42 -2.57 -2.46 7.41
C VAL A 42 -2.46 -0.93 7.48
N THR A 43 -3.34 -0.18 6.80
CA THR A 43 -3.23 1.30 6.80
C THR A 43 -3.39 1.92 8.20
N ASN A 44 -4.11 1.26 9.10
CA ASN A 44 -4.25 1.69 10.49
C ASN A 44 -3.00 1.39 11.32
N ALA A 45 -2.17 0.43 10.91
CA ALA A 45 -0.86 0.21 11.54
C ALA A 45 0.06 1.42 11.34
N SER A 46 0.00 2.07 10.15
CA SER A 46 0.73 3.33 9.91
C SER A 46 0.22 4.46 10.83
N VAL A 47 -1.10 4.58 11.02
CA VAL A 47 -1.67 5.55 11.99
C VAL A 47 -1.16 5.26 13.40
N ALA A 48 -1.18 4.00 13.83
CA ALA A 48 -0.66 3.61 15.14
C ALA A 48 0.84 3.92 15.30
N GLY A 49 1.64 3.75 14.23
CA GLY A 49 3.05 4.11 14.20
C GLY A 49 3.25 5.62 14.40
N ILE A 50 2.50 6.44 13.66
CA ILE A 50 2.55 7.91 13.80
C ILE A 50 2.18 8.34 15.23
N ILE A 51 1.06 7.85 15.78
CA ILE A 51 0.62 8.23 17.12
C ILE A 51 1.67 7.79 18.15
N SER A 52 2.16 6.54 18.05
CA SER A 52 3.11 6.00 19.02
C SER A 52 4.43 6.77 19.04
N GLU A 53 4.89 7.22 17.88
CA GLU A 53 6.14 7.99 17.80
C GLU A 53 5.92 9.45 18.18
N ALA A 54 4.83 10.07 17.74
CA ALA A 54 4.52 11.46 18.07
C ALA A 54 4.42 11.71 19.59
N LEU A 55 3.92 10.74 20.36
CA LEU A 55 3.84 10.81 21.82
C LEU A 55 5.22 10.81 22.51
N ASN A 56 6.30 10.51 21.83
CA ASN A 56 7.67 10.50 22.37
C ASN A 56 8.36 11.88 22.27
N HIS A 57 7.76 12.86 21.59
CA HIS A 57 8.39 14.15 21.29
C HIS A 57 7.69 15.33 21.99
N GLU A 58 8.41 16.03 22.87
CA GLU A 58 7.87 17.17 23.64
C GLU A 58 7.50 18.38 22.75
N CYS A 59 8.06 18.48 21.54
CA CYS A 59 7.71 19.56 20.59
C CYS A 59 6.34 19.34 19.91
N ILE A 60 5.74 18.16 20.05
CA ILE A 60 4.38 17.86 19.58
C ILE A 60 3.41 18.11 20.74
N GLU A 61 2.55 19.11 20.56
CA GLU A 61 1.60 19.51 21.61
C GLU A 61 0.34 18.63 21.60
N GLU A 62 -0.28 18.46 20.40
CA GLU A 62 -1.49 17.66 20.21
C GLU A 62 -1.39 16.80 18.96
N ILE A 63 -2.14 15.70 18.93
CA ILE A 63 -2.16 14.76 17.79
C ILE A 63 -3.59 14.66 17.28
N TYR A 64 -3.85 15.21 16.10
CA TYR A 64 -5.17 15.22 15.49
C TYR A 64 -5.28 14.23 14.33
N GLY A 65 -6.49 13.67 14.16
CA GLY A 65 -6.89 12.89 13.02
C GLY A 65 -7.91 13.60 12.16
N ALA A 66 -7.64 13.74 10.86
CA ALA A 66 -8.61 14.30 9.91
C ALA A 66 -9.60 13.21 9.49
N LEU A 67 -10.88 13.36 9.79
CA LEU A 67 -11.91 12.41 9.36
C LEU A 67 -12.16 12.55 7.86
N ASN A 68 -12.11 11.41 7.15
CA ASN A 68 -12.25 11.37 5.69
C ASN A 68 -11.19 12.19 4.92
N GLY A 69 -9.95 12.17 5.42
CA GLY A 69 -8.80 12.76 4.74
C GLY A 69 -8.95 14.27 4.51
N VAL A 70 -8.64 14.74 3.29
CA VAL A 70 -8.68 16.20 2.97
C VAL A 70 -10.08 16.81 3.08
N LEU A 71 -11.15 16.05 2.92
CA LEU A 71 -12.51 16.56 3.15
C LEU A 71 -12.70 16.97 4.61
N GLY A 72 -12.21 16.15 5.54
CA GLY A 72 -12.24 16.48 6.96
C GLY A 72 -11.40 17.71 7.29
N ILE A 73 -10.27 17.89 6.62
CA ILE A 73 -9.45 19.10 6.78
C ILE A 73 -10.25 20.33 6.32
N LEU A 74 -10.83 20.31 5.13
CA LEU A 74 -11.62 21.42 4.59
C LEU A 74 -12.77 21.83 5.52
N GLN A 75 -13.41 20.84 6.15
CA GLN A 75 -14.57 21.02 7.03
C GLN A 75 -14.23 21.16 8.50
N GLU A 76 -12.93 21.13 8.87
CA GLU A 76 -12.46 21.05 10.27
C GLU A 76 -13.10 19.88 11.04
N ASP A 77 -13.33 18.75 10.40
CA ASP A 77 -13.78 17.53 11.04
C ASP A 77 -12.57 16.77 11.60
N LEU A 78 -11.99 17.32 12.66
CA LEU A 78 -10.81 16.80 13.33
C LEU A 78 -11.21 16.09 14.62
N ILE A 79 -10.43 15.06 14.99
CA ILE A 79 -10.54 14.35 16.25
C ILE A 79 -9.22 14.38 17.00
N ASP A 80 -9.28 14.37 18.30
CA ASP A 80 -8.13 14.26 19.19
C ASP A 80 -7.72 12.79 19.33
N LEU A 81 -6.56 12.42 18.78
CA LEU A 81 -6.01 11.07 18.86
C LEU A 81 -5.21 10.84 20.14
N ALA A 82 -4.76 11.89 20.81
CA ALA A 82 -4.04 11.77 22.09
C ALA A 82 -4.99 11.37 23.23
N SER A 83 -6.28 11.69 23.12
CA SER A 83 -7.31 11.28 24.07
C SER A 83 -7.72 9.81 23.96
N GLU A 84 -7.37 9.15 22.86
CA GLU A 84 -7.71 7.74 22.66
C GLU A 84 -6.94 6.81 23.60
N SER A 85 -7.60 5.77 24.08
CA SER A 85 -6.95 4.83 24.98
C SER A 85 -5.79 4.09 24.31
N GLN A 86 -4.72 3.82 25.07
CA GLN A 86 -3.57 3.03 24.58
C GLN A 86 -3.96 1.63 24.09
N GLN A 87 -5.07 1.10 24.59
CA GLN A 87 -5.61 -0.18 24.11
C GLN A 87 -6.15 -0.03 22.68
N GLN A 88 -6.89 1.04 22.38
CA GLN A 88 -7.44 1.29 21.05
C GLN A 88 -6.33 1.62 20.05
N ILE A 89 -5.33 2.42 20.44
CA ILE A 89 -4.16 2.72 19.60
C ILE A 89 -3.42 1.42 19.23
N ARG A 90 -3.16 0.54 20.21
CA ARG A 90 -2.53 -0.76 19.91
C ARG A 90 -3.41 -1.65 19.03
N ALA A 91 -4.72 -1.62 19.22
CA ALA A 91 -5.66 -2.39 18.42
C ALA A 91 -5.73 -1.94 16.95
N LEU A 92 -5.38 -0.67 16.63
CA LEU A 92 -5.26 -0.21 15.24
C LEU A 92 -4.30 -1.06 14.41
N ARG A 93 -3.24 -1.62 15.01
CA ARG A 93 -2.23 -2.43 14.30
C ARG A 93 -2.80 -3.68 13.61
N HIS A 94 -3.93 -4.20 14.08
CA HIS A 94 -4.60 -5.37 13.50
C HIS A 94 -6.02 -5.08 13.00
N THR A 95 -6.39 -3.80 12.96
CA THR A 95 -7.71 -3.36 12.50
C THR A 95 -7.65 -3.03 11.01
N PRO A 96 -8.40 -3.71 10.14
CA PRO A 96 -8.43 -3.40 8.72
C PRO A 96 -9.26 -2.14 8.43
N GLY A 97 -9.14 -1.63 7.24
CA GLY A 97 -9.89 -0.46 6.81
C GLY A 97 -9.13 0.83 7.08
N ALA A 98 -9.84 1.94 7.26
CA ALA A 98 -9.30 3.24 7.59
C ALA A 98 -10.07 3.81 8.79
N ALA A 99 -9.45 3.81 9.98
CA ALA A 99 -10.09 4.19 11.23
C ALA A 99 -10.50 5.68 11.27
N LEU A 100 -9.76 6.53 10.55
CA LEU A 100 -10.10 7.94 10.37
C LEU A 100 -11.09 8.17 9.21
N GLY A 101 -11.52 7.11 8.53
CA GLY A 101 -12.22 7.24 7.26
C GLY A 101 -11.27 7.64 6.13
N THR A 102 -11.80 7.66 4.91
CA THR A 102 -11.05 8.02 3.72
C THR A 102 -11.95 8.78 2.74
N CYS A 103 -11.37 9.48 1.79
CA CYS A 103 -12.12 10.12 0.71
C CYS A 103 -11.49 9.85 -0.65
N ARG A 104 -12.31 10.04 -1.69
CA ARG A 104 -11.89 10.10 -3.09
C ARG A 104 -12.11 11.51 -3.63
N TYR A 105 -11.64 12.51 -2.87
CA TYR A 105 -11.71 13.92 -3.25
C TYR A 105 -10.32 14.40 -3.67
N LYS A 106 -10.24 15.00 -4.85
CA LYS A 106 -8.99 15.58 -5.35
C LYS A 106 -9.11 17.11 -5.23
N LEU A 107 -8.19 17.70 -4.49
CA LEU A 107 -8.08 19.16 -4.44
C LEU A 107 -7.70 19.68 -5.83
N LYS A 108 -8.58 20.51 -6.43
CA LYS A 108 -8.37 21.08 -7.76
C LYS A 108 -8.39 22.61 -7.75
N LYS A 109 -9.21 23.19 -6.88
CA LYS A 109 -9.39 24.65 -6.79
C LYS A 109 -8.31 25.24 -5.89
N GLN A 110 -7.78 26.38 -6.25
CA GLN A 110 -6.82 27.12 -5.44
C GLN A 110 -7.40 27.42 -4.04
N GLN A 111 -8.68 27.77 -3.96
CA GLN A 111 -9.40 28.02 -2.71
C GLN A 111 -9.40 26.83 -1.74
N ASP A 112 -9.49 25.58 -2.25
CA ASP A 112 -9.44 24.39 -1.40
C ASP A 112 -8.05 24.27 -0.72
N PHE A 113 -6.98 24.52 -1.46
CA PHE A 113 -5.62 24.51 -0.92
C PHE A 113 -5.40 25.64 0.10
N GLU A 114 -5.91 26.84 -0.18
CA GLU A 114 -5.86 27.98 0.74
C GLU A 114 -6.62 27.66 2.04
N ARG A 115 -7.83 27.06 1.91
CA ARG A 115 -8.61 26.61 3.06
C ARG A 115 -7.88 25.59 3.92
N VAL A 116 -7.22 24.58 3.31
CA VAL A 116 -6.39 23.62 4.05
C VAL A 116 -5.35 24.35 4.90
N LEU A 117 -4.69 25.35 4.33
CA LEU A 117 -3.65 26.10 5.04
C LEU A 117 -4.22 27.04 6.13
N GLU A 118 -5.42 27.59 5.93
CA GLU A 118 -6.15 28.33 6.97
C GLU A 118 -6.44 27.44 8.18
N VAL A 119 -6.95 26.23 7.94
CA VAL A 119 -7.20 25.22 8.99
C VAL A 119 -5.92 24.87 9.71
N PHE A 120 -4.81 24.66 8.97
CA PHE A 120 -3.53 24.36 9.60
C PHE A 120 -3.04 25.49 10.50
N LYS A 121 -3.20 26.74 10.06
CA LYS A 121 -2.86 27.93 10.87
C LYS A 121 -3.76 28.05 12.11
N ALA A 122 -5.07 27.83 11.95
CA ALA A 122 -6.04 27.95 13.04
C ALA A 122 -5.76 26.92 14.15
N HIS A 123 -5.40 25.69 13.78
CA HIS A 123 -5.12 24.60 14.71
C HIS A 123 -3.63 24.41 15.01
N ASN A 124 -2.76 25.36 14.73
CA ASN A 124 -1.30 25.27 14.91
C ASN A 124 -0.69 23.97 14.40
N ILE A 125 -1.18 23.45 13.22
CA ILE A 125 -0.64 22.23 12.60
C ILE A 125 0.74 22.56 12.03
N ARG A 126 1.75 21.90 12.56
CA ARG A 126 3.16 22.03 12.12
C ARG A 126 3.68 20.76 11.47
N TYR A 127 2.99 19.64 11.67
CA TYR A 127 3.36 18.33 11.16
C TYR A 127 2.14 17.70 10.48
N PHE A 128 2.24 17.43 9.20
CA PHE A 128 1.18 16.80 8.43
C PHE A 128 1.64 15.49 7.81
N PHE A 129 0.98 14.40 8.23
CA PHE A 129 1.23 13.04 7.74
C PHE A 129 0.06 12.57 6.91
N TYR A 130 0.32 12.31 5.61
CA TYR A 130 -0.75 11.91 4.70
C TYR A 130 -0.52 10.50 4.16
N ILE A 131 -1.37 9.54 4.61
CA ILE A 131 -1.25 8.12 4.29
C ILE A 131 -2.04 7.84 3.02
N GLY A 132 -1.37 7.45 1.92
CA GLY A 132 -2.06 7.18 0.67
C GLY A 132 -1.19 6.77 -0.51
N GLY A 133 -1.86 6.59 -1.66
CA GLY A 133 -1.24 6.27 -2.95
C GLY A 133 -0.82 7.52 -3.74
N ASN A 134 -0.60 7.36 -5.04
CA ASN A 134 -0.06 8.39 -5.94
C ASN A 134 -0.80 9.75 -5.85
N ASP A 135 -2.13 9.77 -5.96
CA ASP A 135 -2.91 11.02 -5.85
C ASP A 135 -2.80 11.70 -4.48
N SER A 136 -2.59 10.90 -3.42
CA SER A 136 -2.40 11.43 -2.06
C SER A 136 -1.03 12.06 -1.90
N GLN A 137 0.01 11.46 -2.49
CA GLN A 137 1.36 12.01 -2.48
C GLN A 137 1.42 13.31 -3.31
N ASP A 138 0.75 13.38 -4.45
CA ASP A 138 0.57 14.61 -5.24
C ASP A 138 -0.14 15.72 -4.43
N THR A 139 -1.17 15.35 -3.66
CA THR A 139 -1.88 16.29 -2.77
C THR A 139 -0.96 16.81 -1.66
N ALA A 140 -0.19 15.95 -1.01
CA ALA A 140 0.77 16.32 0.01
C ALA A 140 1.86 17.25 -0.53
N ASP A 141 2.42 16.96 -1.71
CA ASP A 141 3.40 17.79 -2.40
C ASP A 141 2.87 19.22 -2.66
N LYS A 142 1.63 19.33 -3.16
CA LYS A 142 1.01 20.63 -3.44
C LYS A 142 0.73 21.44 -2.17
N ILE A 143 0.27 20.79 -1.11
CA ILE A 143 0.05 21.45 0.20
C ILE A 143 1.38 21.97 0.75
N SER A 144 2.44 21.18 0.68
CA SER A 144 3.76 21.58 1.13
C SER A 144 4.30 22.77 0.36
N LYS A 145 4.22 22.75 -0.97
CA LYS A 145 4.64 23.87 -1.82
C LYS A 145 3.88 25.17 -1.52
N LEU A 146 2.57 25.06 -1.26
CA LEU A 146 1.77 26.23 -0.87
C LEU A 146 2.19 26.77 0.50
N ALA A 147 2.43 25.91 1.48
CA ALA A 147 2.90 26.32 2.79
C ALA A 147 4.22 27.10 2.69
N GLN A 148 5.17 26.61 1.89
CA GLN A 148 6.44 27.31 1.60
C GLN A 148 6.22 28.68 0.95
N GLN A 149 5.34 28.76 -0.07
CA GLN A 149 5.01 30.03 -0.74
C GLN A 149 4.42 31.07 0.22
N GLN A 150 3.66 30.61 1.21
CA GLN A 150 3.05 31.47 2.24
C GLN A 150 3.95 31.66 3.48
N ALA A 151 5.20 31.19 3.44
CA ALA A 151 6.13 31.23 4.57
C ALA A 151 5.55 30.65 5.87
N TYR A 152 4.69 29.64 5.74
CA TYR A 152 4.17 28.85 6.86
C TYR A 152 5.04 27.63 7.09
N GLU A 153 5.72 27.58 8.21
CA GLU A 153 6.60 26.47 8.56
C GLU A 153 5.76 25.23 8.87
N LEU A 154 5.86 24.23 7.99
CA LEU A 154 5.09 23.00 8.01
C LEU A 154 5.98 21.84 7.56
N ARG A 155 5.98 20.75 8.28
CA ARG A 155 6.62 19.49 7.89
C ARG A 155 5.58 18.58 7.27
N VAL A 156 5.73 18.27 5.99
CA VAL A 156 4.80 17.38 5.25
C VAL A 156 5.53 16.13 4.85
N ILE A 157 5.10 15.00 5.41
CA ILE A 157 5.65 13.69 5.08
C ILE A 157 4.52 12.77 4.59
N GLY A 158 4.69 12.24 3.39
CA GLY A 158 3.85 11.21 2.85
C GLY A 158 4.17 9.84 3.46
N VAL A 159 3.12 9.06 3.71
CA VAL A 159 3.27 7.68 4.19
C VAL A 159 2.71 6.75 3.12
N PRO A 160 3.51 5.80 2.59
CA PRO A 160 3.08 4.97 1.47
C PRO A 160 1.96 4.02 1.88
N LYS A 161 0.95 3.89 1.02
CA LYS A 161 -0.14 2.94 1.19
C LYS A 161 -0.80 2.67 -0.16
N THR A 162 -0.73 1.44 -0.65
CA THR A 162 -1.54 0.91 -1.74
C THR A 162 -1.41 -0.60 -1.81
N ILE A 163 -2.48 -1.31 -2.18
CA ILE A 163 -2.40 -2.75 -2.48
C ILE A 163 -1.83 -3.00 -3.88
N ASP A 164 -1.88 -1.99 -4.76
CA ASP A 164 -1.47 -2.13 -6.17
C ASP A 164 0.05 -2.16 -6.34
N ASN A 165 0.82 -1.88 -5.28
CA ASN A 165 2.29 -1.84 -5.27
C ASN A 165 2.89 -0.95 -6.37
N ASP A 166 2.19 0.12 -6.71
CA ASP A 166 2.44 0.95 -7.88
C ASP A 166 3.15 2.28 -7.59
N LEU A 167 3.48 2.58 -6.31
CA LEU A 167 4.29 3.74 -5.96
C LEU A 167 5.74 3.54 -6.41
N SER A 168 6.29 4.54 -7.09
CA SER A 168 7.70 4.55 -7.48
C SER A 168 8.62 4.80 -6.27
N VAL A 169 9.92 4.60 -6.48
CA VAL A 169 11.02 4.87 -5.54
C VAL A 169 10.95 4.15 -4.18
N THR A 170 10.02 3.23 -4.01
CA THR A 170 9.96 2.31 -2.85
C THR A 170 10.03 0.87 -3.32
N ASP A 171 10.65 -0.03 -2.54
CA ASP A 171 10.72 -1.46 -2.90
C ASP A 171 9.31 -2.05 -3.05
N HIS A 172 8.45 -1.81 -2.07
CA HIS A 172 7.04 -2.21 -2.09
C HIS A 172 6.21 -1.25 -1.23
N CYS A 173 4.89 -1.46 -1.24
CA CYS A 173 3.95 -0.60 -0.55
C CYS A 173 3.22 -1.35 0.55
N PRO A 174 3.07 -0.78 1.77
CA PRO A 174 2.20 -1.35 2.79
C PRO A 174 0.77 -1.55 2.29
N GLY A 175 0.25 -2.76 2.49
CA GLY A 175 -1.04 -3.23 1.99
C GLY A 175 -0.94 -4.28 0.87
N TYR A 176 0.10 -4.22 0.05
CA TYR A 176 0.33 -5.14 -1.06
C TYR A 176 0.51 -6.59 -0.59
N ALA A 177 1.42 -6.81 0.36
CA ALA A 177 1.77 -8.16 0.80
C ALA A 177 0.59 -8.89 1.43
N SER A 178 -0.22 -8.21 2.23
CA SER A 178 -1.45 -8.79 2.81
C SER A 178 -2.49 -9.12 1.75
N ALA A 179 -2.67 -8.25 0.74
CA ALA A 179 -3.57 -8.53 -0.37
C ALA A 179 -3.12 -9.77 -1.16
N VAL A 180 -1.84 -9.89 -1.46
CA VAL A 180 -1.26 -11.06 -2.15
C VAL A 180 -1.38 -12.32 -1.30
N LYS A 181 -1.12 -12.25 0.02
CA LYS A 181 -1.27 -13.39 0.92
C LYS A 181 -2.72 -13.92 0.91
N TYR A 182 -3.69 -13.01 0.97
CA TYR A 182 -5.10 -13.36 0.86
C TYR A 182 -5.40 -14.04 -0.49
N ILE A 183 -4.97 -13.45 -1.62
CA ILE A 183 -5.23 -14.01 -2.96
C ILE A 183 -4.55 -15.37 -3.12
N ALA A 184 -3.28 -15.52 -2.72
CA ALA A 184 -2.58 -16.80 -2.83
C ALA A 184 -3.25 -17.90 -2.00
N SER A 185 -3.76 -17.56 -0.80
CA SER A 185 -4.52 -18.48 0.05
C SER A 185 -5.86 -18.87 -0.60
N ALA A 186 -6.63 -17.88 -1.06
CA ALA A 186 -7.91 -18.11 -1.72
C ALA A 186 -7.75 -18.97 -3.00
N ILE A 187 -6.68 -18.78 -3.77
CA ILE A 187 -6.38 -19.62 -4.95
C ILE A 187 -6.18 -21.08 -4.54
N ARG A 188 -5.48 -21.36 -3.44
CA ARG A 188 -5.31 -22.74 -2.94
C ARG A 188 -6.64 -23.36 -2.51
N GLU A 189 -7.47 -22.60 -1.82
CA GLU A 189 -8.78 -23.04 -1.38
C GLU A 189 -9.73 -23.32 -2.56
N ILE A 190 -9.78 -22.42 -3.55
CA ILE A 190 -10.54 -22.62 -4.80
C ILE A 190 -10.00 -23.84 -5.57
N ALA A 191 -8.69 -24.08 -5.55
CA ALA A 191 -8.10 -25.25 -6.18
C ALA A 191 -8.60 -26.54 -5.55
N CYS A 192 -8.66 -26.62 -4.21
CA CYS A 192 -9.20 -27.78 -3.50
C CYS A 192 -10.68 -28.02 -3.87
N ASP A 193 -11.50 -26.97 -3.98
CA ASP A 193 -12.89 -27.10 -4.44
C ASP A 193 -12.97 -27.62 -5.88
N ASN A 194 -12.16 -27.08 -6.76
CA ASN A 194 -12.13 -27.50 -8.16
C ASN A 194 -11.69 -28.97 -8.32
N GLU A 195 -10.68 -29.39 -7.57
CA GLU A 195 -10.24 -30.80 -7.54
C GLU A 195 -11.33 -31.75 -7.06
N ALA A 196 -12.06 -31.33 -6.01
CA ALA A 196 -13.17 -32.11 -5.46
C ALA A 196 -14.35 -32.28 -6.43
N MET A 197 -14.56 -31.29 -7.31
CA MET A 197 -15.63 -31.33 -8.31
C MET A 197 -15.31 -32.23 -9.52
N GLY A 198 -14.14 -32.68 -9.72
CA GLY A 198 -13.44 -33.63 -10.58
C GLY A 198 -14.10 -34.33 -11.76
N GLN A 199 -15.35 -34.05 -12.09
CA GLN A 199 -16.09 -34.67 -13.20
C GLN A 199 -16.52 -33.62 -14.24
N GLY A 200 -15.70 -33.46 -15.26
CA GLY A 200 -15.95 -32.59 -16.40
C GLY A 200 -15.03 -31.35 -16.39
N ASP A 201 -14.82 -30.83 -17.57
CA ASP A 201 -13.94 -29.69 -17.76
C ASP A 201 -14.51 -28.45 -17.04
N LEU A 202 -13.76 -27.92 -16.09
CA LEU A 202 -14.10 -26.75 -15.29
C LEU A 202 -13.02 -25.68 -15.46
N VAL A 203 -13.43 -24.46 -15.78
CA VAL A 203 -12.55 -23.28 -15.73
C VAL A 203 -13.05 -22.37 -14.63
N SER A 204 -12.17 -22.06 -13.68
CA SER A 204 -12.42 -21.02 -12.66
C SER A 204 -11.59 -19.79 -12.98
N VAL A 205 -12.26 -18.66 -13.14
CA VAL A 205 -11.64 -17.35 -13.37
C VAL A 205 -11.70 -16.54 -12.08
N VAL A 206 -10.57 -16.07 -11.58
CA VAL A 206 -10.49 -15.23 -10.39
C VAL A 206 -10.06 -13.83 -10.83
N GLU A 207 -10.97 -12.85 -10.71
CA GLU A 207 -10.69 -11.46 -11.02
C GLU A 207 -10.12 -10.75 -9.80
N VAL A 208 -8.95 -10.13 -9.94
CA VAL A 208 -8.28 -9.40 -8.86
C VAL A 208 -8.09 -7.93 -9.23
N MET A 209 -7.95 -7.07 -8.22
CA MET A 209 -7.62 -5.66 -8.39
C MET A 209 -6.24 -5.49 -9.02
N GLY A 210 -6.02 -4.39 -9.69
CA GLY A 210 -4.80 -4.03 -10.41
C GLY A 210 -5.14 -3.41 -11.75
N ARG A 211 -5.34 -2.08 -11.75
CA ARG A 211 -5.73 -1.33 -12.95
C ARG A 211 -4.57 -1.16 -13.93
N SER A 212 -3.47 -0.61 -13.44
CA SER A 212 -2.33 -0.18 -14.27
C SER A 212 -1.12 -1.09 -14.15
N ALA A 213 -1.12 -1.97 -13.15
CA ALA A 213 -0.04 -2.89 -12.86
C ALA A 213 -0.58 -4.20 -12.29
N GLY A 214 0.00 -5.30 -12.71
CA GLY A 214 -0.46 -6.67 -12.42
C GLY A 214 0.14 -7.28 -11.15
N TRP A 215 0.62 -6.49 -10.20
CA TRP A 215 1.32 -6.97 -9.01
C TRP A 215 0.52 -7.98 -8.18
N ILE A 216 -0.78 -7.74 -7.96
CA ILE A 216 -1.65 -8.65 -7.19
C ILE A 216 -1.89 -9.94 -7.98
N ALA A 217 -2.19 -9.83 -9.27
CA ALA A 217 -2.38 -11.00 -10.13
C ALA A 217 -1.11 -11.86 -10.22
N ALA A 218 0.05 -11.22 -10.39
CA ALA A 218 1.36 -11.90 -10.33
C ALA A 218 1.57 -12.60 -8.98
N GLY A 219 1.17 -11.95 -7.89
CA GLY A 219 1.23 -12.49 -6.53
C GLY A 219 0.47 -13.81 -6.35
N ALA A 220 -0.57 -14.06 -7.14
CA ALA A 220 -1.29 -15.33 -7.14
C ALA A 220 -0.36 -16.53 -7.46
N SER A 221 0.75 -16.31 -8.16
CA SER A 221 1.76 -17.35 -8.44
C SER A 221 2.35 -17.97 -7.18
N LEU A 222 2.31 -17.27 -6.02
CA LEU A 222 2.77 -17.76 -4.74
C LEU A 222 1.85 -18.84 -4.13
N ALA A 223 0.68 -19.08 -4.72
CA ALA A 223 -0.16 -20.23 -4.40
C ALA A 223 0.49 -21.56 -4.78
N LYS A 224 1.36 -21.59 -5.81
CA LYS A 224 2.02 -22.81 -6.26
C LYS A 224 3.02 -23.33 -5.22
N ARG A 225 3.08 -24.65 -5.06
CA ARG A 225 4.14 -25.32 -4.31
C ARG A 225 5.42 -25.33 -5.15
N ARG A 226 6.57 -25.22 -4.49
CA ARG A 226 7.89 -25.17 -5.19
C ARG A 226 8.12 -26.33 -6.16
N ASP A 227 7.77 -27.55 -5.74
CA ASP A 227 8.08 -28.78 -6.46
C ASP A 227 6.91 -29.26 -7.33
N HIS A 228 5.87 -28.42 -7.48
CA HIS A 228 4.67 -28.77 -8.24
C HIS A 228 4.34 -27.66 -9.26
N PRO A 229 5.02 -27.63 -10.41
CA PRO A 229 4.84 -26.59 -11.43
C PRO A 229 3.44 -26.55 -12.05
N HIS A 230 2.70 -27.64 -11.90
CA HIS A 230 1.34 -27.80 -12.42
C HIS A 230 0.24 -27.37 -11.42
N ASP A 231 0.63 -26.97 -10.21
CA ASP A 231 -0.32 -26.40 -9.26
C ASP A 231 -0.95 -25.11 -9.83
N PRO A 232 -2.21 -24.81 -9.49
CA PRO A 232 -2.83 -23.54 -9.86
C PRO A 232 -2.20 -22.34 -9.09
N PRO A 233 -2.34 -21.13 -9.63
CA PRO A 233 -3.06 -20.78 -10.85
C PRO A 233 -2.32 -21.28 -12.08
N HIS A 234 -3.04 -21.79 -13.08
CA HIS A 234 -2.43 -22.31 -14.29
C HIS A 234 -2.08 -21.20 -15.28
N ILE A 235 -2.87 -20.14 -15.29
CA ILE A 235 -2.76 -18.98 -16.18
C ILE A 235 -2.95 -17.71 -15.36
N ILE A 236 -2.05 -16.75 -15.56
CA ILE A 236 -2.14 -15.42 -14.94
C ILE A 236 -2.13 -14.39 -16.07
N LEU A 237 -3.19 -13.60 -16.16
CA LEU A 237 -3.34 -12.55 -17.17
C LEU A 237 -3.09 -11.17 -16.53
N LEU A 238 -2.10 -10.47 -17.07
CA LEU A 238 -1.52 -9.25 -16.51
C LEU A 238 -1.75 -8.06 -17.46
N PRO A 239 -1.94 -6.83 -16.96
CA PRO A 239 -2.03 -5.62 -17.80
C PRO A 239 -0.75 -5.37 -18.61
N GLU A 240 0.41 -5.87 -18.15
CA GLU A 240 1.71 -5.73 -18.82
C GLU A 240 1.85 -6.61 -20.07
N VAL A 241 0.90 -7.52 -20.29
CA VAL A 241 0.92 -8.46 -21.44
C VAL A 241 -0.40 -8.33 -22.19
N SER A 242 -0.34 -7.92 -23.45
CA SER A 242 -1.54 -7.80 -24.29
C SER A 242 -2.28 -9.14 -24.40
N PHE A 243 -3.58 -9.11 -24.15
CA PHE A 243 -4.42 -10.30 -24.23
C PHE A 243 -4.51 -10.82 -25.66
N ASN A 244 -4.07 -12.07 -25.84
CA ASN A 244 -4.23 -12.80 -27.10
C ASN A 244 -5.21 -13.95 -26.87
N GLN A 245 -6.42 -13.78 -27.35
CA GLN A 245 -7.51 -14.73 -27.15
C GLN A 245 -7.18 -16.13 -27.64
N GLU A 246 -6.63 -16.28 -28.84
CA GLU A 246 -6.34 -17.60 -29.45
C GLU A 246 -5.33 -18.37 -28.60
N LYS A 247 -4.23 -17.71 -28.23
CA LYS A 247 -3.17 -18.29 -27.38
C LYS A 247 -3.72 -18.71 -26.00
N VAL A 248 -4.48 -17.83 -25.35
CA VAL A 248 -5.04 -18.14 -24.02
C VAL A 248 -6.01 -19.32 -24.09
N MET A 249 -6.84 -19.40 -25.14
CA MET A 249 -7.74 -20.55 -25.35
C MET A 249 -6.98 -21.85 -25.61
N GLU A 250 -5.86 -21.80 -26.31
CA GLU A 250 -4.99 -22.96 -26.49
C GLU A 250 -4.37 -23.41 -25.15
N ASP A 251 -3.90 -22.46 -24.35
CA ASP A 251 -3.32 -22.73 -23.04
C ASP A 251 -4.36 -23.38 -22.12
N ILE A 252 -5.59 -22.86 -22.08
CA ILE A 252 -6.70 -23.44 -21.30
C ILE A 252 -6.97 -24.88 -21.74
N ARG A 253 -7.11 -25.13 -23.06
CA ARG A 253 -7.33 -26.49 -23.58
C ARG A 253 -6.20 -27.44 -23.19
N ARG A 254 -4.96 -26.97 -23.22
CA ARG A 254 -3.79 -27.77 -22.83
C ARG A 254 -3.84 -28.14 -21.36
N VAL A 255 -4.21 -27.20 -20.48
CA VAL A 255 -4.38 -27.44 -19.05
C VAL A 255 -5.52 -28.40 -18.79
N LEU A 256 -6.73 -28.19 -19.37
CA LEU A 256 -7.89 -29.06 -19.20
C LEU A 256 -7.62 -30.50 -19.62
N LYS A 257 -6.84 -30.69 -20.71
CA LYS A 257 -6.46 -32.04 -21.15
C LYS A 257 -5.62 -32.79 -20.12
N ARG A 258 -4.82 -32.09 -19.35
CA ARG A 258 -3.91 -32.64 -18.34
C ARG A 258 -4.55 -32.75 -16.95
N GLU A 259 -5.17 -31.65 -16.47
CA GLU A 259 -5.59 -31.49 -15.06
C GLU A 259 -7.09 -31.62 -14.86
N LYS A 260 -7.91 -31.65 -15.94
CA LYS A 260 -9.39 -31.68 -15.88
C LYS A 260 -10.03 -30.39 -15.33
N TYR A 261 -9.28 -29.48 -14.76
CA TYR A 261 -9.72 -28.13 -14.43
C TYR A 261 -8.62 -27.12 -14.78
N CYS A 262 -9.02 -25.87 -14.99
CA CYS A 262 -8.11 -24.77 -15.22
C CYS A 262 -8.48 -23.59 -14.31
N LEU A 263 -7.52 -23.08 -13.54
CA LEU A 263 -7.69 -21.89 -12.73
C LEU A 263 -6.91 -20.75 -13.36
N VAL A 264 -7.64 -19.71 -13.77
CA VAL A 264 -7.13 -18.50 -14.40
C VAL A 264 -7.26 -17.35 -13.43
N VAL A 265 -6.20 -16.58 -13.22
CA VAL A 265 -6.24 -15.31 -12.50
C VAL A 265 -6.15 -14.18 -13.51
N VAL A 266 -7.01 -13.19 -13.42
CA VAL A 266 -7.04 -12.04 -14.31
C VAL A 266 -7.05 -10.74 -13.52
N ALA A 267 -6.17 -9.81 -13.88
CA ALA A 267 -6.22 -8.45 -13.38
C ALA A 267 -7.38 -7.67 -14.04
N GLU A 268 -8.08 -6.86 -13.27
CA GLU A 268 -9.20 -6.01 -13.78
C GLU A 268 -8.78 -5.09 -14.93
N GLY A 269 -7.49 -4.71 -14.97
CA GLY A 269 -6.89 -3.85 -15.99
C GLY A 269 -6.35 -4.56 -17.22
N LEU A 270 -6.79 -5.80 -17.53
CA LEU A 270 -6.36 -6.51 -18.72
C LEU A 270 -6.71 -5.74 -19.99
N VAL A 271 -5.72 -5.60 -20.89
CA VAL A 271 -5.85 -4.87 -22.17
C VAL A 271 -5.61 -5.78 -23.36
N ASP A 272 -6.26 -5.46 -24.49
CA ASP A 272 -6.02 -6.10 -25.79
C ASP A 272 -4.75 -5.53 -26.48
N ALA A 273 -4.50 -5.97 -27.71
CA ALA A 273 -3.36 -5.52 -28.50
C ALA A 273 -3.43 -4.02 -28.90
N ASP A 274 -4.62 -3.45 -28.93
CA ASP A 274 -4.86 -2.05 -29.25
C ASP A 274 -4.83 -1.14 -28.00
N GLY A 275 -4.63 -1.75 -26.80
CA GLY A 275 -4.59 -1.05 -25.53
C GLY A 275 -5.97 -0.74 -24.93
N ASN A 276 -7.04 -1.31 -25.48
CA ASN A 276 -8.37 -1.20 -24.90
C ASN A 276 -8.54 -2.19 -23.74
N TYR A 277 -9.23 -1.78 -22.69
CA TYR A 277 -9.60 -2.73 -21.62
C TYR A 277 -10.54 -3.81 -22.17
N VAL A 278 -10.25 -5.06 -21.81
CA VAL A 278 -11.08 -6.22 -22.18
C VAL A 278 -12.52 -6.07 -21.63
N ALA A 279 -12.65 -5.42 -20.47
CA ALA A 279 -13.94 -5.03 -19.91
C ALA A 279 -13.88 -3.60 -19.36
N ALA A 280 -14.57 -2.67 -20.01
CA ALA A 280 -14.76 -1.31 -19.54
C ALA A 280 -16.25 -0.98 -19.47
N GLU A 281 -16.75 -0.57 -18.30
CA GLU A 281 -18.15 -0.18 -18.13
C GLU A 281 -18.47 1.25 -18.63
N GLY A 282 -17.50 1.94 -19.22
CA GLY A 282 -17.68 3.31 -19.76
C GLY A 282 -17.84 4.42 -18.72
N ASN A 283 -17.89 4.08 -17.42
CA ASN A 283 -17.97 5.03 -16.32
C ASN A 283 -16.59 5.42 -15.80
N THR A 284 -16.47 6.62 -15.22
CA THR A 284 -15.25 7.08 -14.55
C THR A 284 -15.46 7.24 -13.04
N ASP A 285 -14.41 6.97 -12.25
CA ASP A 285 -14.42 7.24 -10.82
C ASP A 285 -14.24 8.74 -10.52
N ALA A 286 -14.33 9.13 -9.24
CA ALA A 286 -14.20 10.53 -8.81
C ALA A 286 -12.82 11.15 -9.13
N PHE A 287 -11.81 10.35 -9.44
CA PHE A 287 -10.48 10.80 -9.87
C PHE A 287 -10.35 10.93 -11.40
N GLY A 288 -11.39 10.53 -12.15
CA GLY A 288 -11.43 10.56 -13.63
C GLY A 288 -10.83 9.32 -14.29
N HIS A 289 -10.59 8.24 -13.53
CA HIS A 289 -10.12 6.97 -14.07
C HIS A 289 -11.30 6.10 -14.52
N ALA A 290 -11.10 5.28 -15.57
CA ALA A 290 -12.09 4.30 -15.98
C ALA A 290 -12.50 3.40 -14.81
N GLN A 291 -13.79 3.23 -14.59
CA GLN A 291 -14.31 2.28 -13.62
C GLN A 291 -14.16 0.91 -14.23
N LEU A 292 -13.19 0.12 -13.71
CA LEU A 292 -12.89 -1.21 -14.18
C LEU A 292 -13.64 -2.25 -13.34
N GLY A 293 -13.87 -3.39 -13.95
CA GLY A 293 -14.53 -4.54 -13.37
C GLY A 293 -15.21 -5.35 -14.47
N GLY A 294 -15.37 -6.64 -14.23
CA GLY A 294 -15.98 -7.53 -15.21
C GLY A 294 -15.00 -8.16 -16.21
N ALA A 295 -13.69 -7.97 -16.04
CA ALA A 295 -12.70 -8.69 -16.85
C ALA A 295 -12.86 -10.22 -16.71
N GLY A 296 -13.17 -10.68 -15.50
CA GLY A 296 -13.47 -12.09 -15.25
C GLY A 296 -14.74 -12.59 -15.97
N ASP A 297 -15.81 -11.79 -15.98
CA ASP A 297 -17.03 -12.15 -16.70
C ASP A 297 -16.84 -12.14 -18.20
N ALA A 298 -16.20 -11.08 -18.74
CA ALA A 298 -15.88 -11.00 -20.16
C ALA A 298 -15.02 -12.20 -20.61
N LEU A 299 -14.03 -12.56 -19.80
CA LEU A 299 -13.18 -13.73 -20.08
C LEU A 299 -13.98 -15.03 -20.00
N ALA A 300 -14.92 -15.16 -19.06
CA ALA A 300 -15.79 -16.32 -18.94
C ALA A 300 -16.67 -16.52 -20.18
N ASP A 301 -17.24 -15.44 -20.70
CA ASP A 301 -18.02 -15.45 -21.94
C ASP A 301 -17.17 -15.88 -23.15
N ILE A 302 -15.96 -15.34 -23.28
CA ILE A 302 -15.01 -15.72 -24.33
C ILE A 302 -14.66 -17.20 -24.23
N ILE A 303 -14.37 -17.73 -23.02
CA ILE A 303 -14.04 -19.14 -22.80
C ILE A 303 -15.23 -20.03 -23.16
N GLY A 304 -16.45 -19.68 -22.70
CA GLY A 304 -17.67 -20.45 -22.96
C GLY A 304 -17.99 -20.56 -24.45
N GLN A 305 -17.74 -19.48 -25.21
CA GLN A 305 -17.90 -19.48 -26.66
C GLN A 305 -16.81 -20.31 -27.38
N ALA A 306 -15.56 -20.20 -26.94
CA ALA A 306 -14.42 -20.83 -27.59
C ALA A 306 -14.26 -22.33 -27.27
N ILE A 307 -14.80 -22.80 -26.11
CA ILE A 307 -14.64 -24.17 -25.64
C ILE A 307 -16.04 -24.75 -25.31
N PRO A 308 -16.76 -25.31 -26.29
CA PRO A 308 -18.11 -25.82 -26.07
C PRO A 308 -18.16 -26.92 -25.00
N GLY A 309 -19.13 -26.80 -24.09
CA GLY A 309 -19.36 -27.78 -23.03
C GLY A 309 -18.54 -27.57 -21.75
N VAL A 310 -17.59 -26.63 -21.75
CA VAL A 310 -16.84 -26.27 -20.55
C VAL A 310 -17.77 -25.53 -19.56
N LYS A 311 -17.62 -25.82 -18.26
CA LYS A 311 -18.23 -25.02 -17.21
C LYS A 311 -17.27 -23.91 -16.81
N VAL A 312 -17.74 -22.66 -16.84
CA VAL A 312 -16.95 -21.52 -16.38
C VAL A 312 -17.58 -20.95 -15.09
N ARG A 313 -16.73 -20.71 -14.09
CA ARG A 313 -17.10 -20.03 -12.85
C ARG A 313 -16.25 -18.78 -12.68
N VAL A 314 -16.83 -17.71 -12.20
CA VAL A 314 -16.13 -16.47 -11.89
C VAL A 314 -16.15 -16.23 -10.38
N ALA A 315 -15.00 -16.01 -9.81
CA ALA A 315 -14.84 -15.58 -8.43
C ALA A 315 -14.26 -14.17 -8.41
N LYS A 316 -14.94 -13.26 -7.69
CA LYS A 316 -14.51 -11.88 -7.52
C LYS A 316 -14.31 -11.62 -6.02
N PRO A 317 -13.08 -11.71 -5.51
CA PRO A 317 -12.78 -11.37 -4.10
C PRO A 317 -13.24 -9.97 -3.69
N GLY A 318 -13.34 -9.05 -4.63
CA GLY A 318 -13.87 -7.71 -4.43
C GLY A 318 -13.13 -6.99 -3.30
N LEU A 319 -13.88 -6.44 -2.34
CA LEU A 319 -13.29 -5.68 -1.23
C LEU A 319 -12.47 -6.54 -0.28
N LEU A 320 -12.73 -7.84 -0.18
CA LEU A 320 -12.04 -8.72 0.76
C LEU A 320 -10.52 -8.75 0.52
N GLN A 321 -10.07 -8.71 -0.73
CA GLN A 321 -8.63 -8.75 -1.03
C GLN A 321 -7.82 -7.58 -0.43
N ARG A 322 -8.46 -6.48 -0.05
CA ARG A 322 -7.79 -5.32 0.57
C ARG A 322 -8.06 -5.17 2.06
N CYS A 323 -8.99 -5.93 2.65
CA CYS A 323 -9.39 -5.77 4.05
C CYS A 323 -9.48 -7.08 4.83
N ALA A 324 -9.01 -8.20 4.29
CA ALA A 324 -9.05 -9.51 4.94
C ALA A 324 -8.06 -9.58 6.11
N ALA A 325 -8.49 -9.16 7.29
CA ALA A 325 -7.66 -9.13 8.49
C ALA A 325 -7.08 -10.52 8.83
N HIS A 326 -7.84 -11.59 8.61
CA HIS A 326 -7.44 -12.97 8.87
C HIS A 326 -6.27 -13.47 7.98
N ALA A 327 -5.94 -12.74 6.92
CA ALA A 327 -4.86 -13.08 6.00
C ALA A 327 -3.73 -12.02 6.00
N VAL A 328 -3.68 -11.15 7.01
CA VAL A 328 -2.65 -10.11 7.09
C VAL A 328 -1.27 -10.75 7.23
N SER A 329 -0.31 -10.26 6.43
CA SER A 329 1.09 -10.55 6.62
C SER A 329 1.64 -9.77 7.81
N LYS A 330 2.36 -10.46 8.71
CA LYS A 330 3.03 -9.79 9.82
C LYS A 330 4.12 -8.84 9.33
N THR A 331 4.87 -9.23 8.30
CA THR A 331 5.87 -8.37 7.64
C THR A 331 5.21 -7.06 7.20
N ASP A 332 4.11 -7.13 6.45
CA ASP A 332 3.38 -5.97 5.96
C ASP A 332 2.84 -5.05 7.08
N ALA A 333 2.30 -5.65 8.15
CA ALA A 333 1.79 -4.90 9.29
C ALA A 333 2.90 -4.20 10.08
N ASP A 334 4.04 -4.86 10.27
CA ASP A 334 5.19 -4.29 10.97
C ASP A 334 5.84 -3.17 10.14
N GLU A 335 5.98 -3.33 8.83
CA GLU A 335 6.52 -2.32 7.93
C GLU A 335 5.58 -1.11 7.79
N ALA A 336 4.26 -1.32 7.78
CA ALA A 336 3.29 -0.23 7.83
C ALA A 336 3.41 0.60 9.12
N PHE A 337 3.60 -0.06 10.26
CA PHE A 337 3.83 0.60 11.54
C PHE A 337 5.14 1.37 11.55
N LEU A 338 6.22 0.74 11.10
CA LEU A 338 7.55 1.34 11.00
C LEU A 338 7.55 2.57 10.06
N ALA A 339 6.84 2.50 8.93
CA ALA A 339 6.71 3.64 8.02
C ALA A 339 6.00 4.83 8.68
N GLY A 340 5.04 4.56 9.58
CA GLY A 340 4.39 5.60 10.38
C GLY A 340 5.34 6.26 11.37
N GLN A 341 6.16 5.47 12.08
CA GLN A 341 7.17 5.99 13.01
C GLN A 341 8.23 6.82 12.28
N ALA A 342 8.80 6.27 11.21
CA ALA A 342 9.83 6.94 10.41
C ALA A 342 9.36 8.27 9.80
N ALA A 343 8.06 8.41 9.53
CA ALA A 343 7.50 9.68 9.07
C ALA A 343 7.61 10.78 10.14
N VAL A 344 7.34 10.43 11.40
CA VAL A 344 7.45 11.37 12.51
C VAL A 344 8.92 11.69 12.79
N GLU A 345 9.78 10.69 12.89
CA GLU A 345 11.22 10.86 13.09
C GLU A 345 11.81 11.82 12.03
N ALA A 346 11.53 11.57 10.75
CA ALA A 346 11.98 12.43 9.66
C ALA A 346 11.51 13.88 9.80
N ALA A 347 10.23 14.08 10.16
CA ALA A 347 9.67 15.42 10.34
C ALA A 347 10.31 16.16 11.53
N ILE A 348 10.59 15.47 12.65
CA ILE A 348 11.30 16.02 13.82
C ILE A 348 12.74 16.38 13.47
N GLU A 349 13.42 15.57 12.65
CA GLU A 349 14.76 15.86 12.13
C GLU A 349 14.79 17.04 11.14
N GLY A 350 13.62 17.60 10.80
CA GLY A 350 13.48 18.77 9.94
C GLY A 350 13.23 18.47 8.47
N GLU A 351 13.03 17.20 8.13
CA GLU A 351 12.68 16.79 6.77
C GLU A 351 11.24 17.20 6.41
N THR A 352 11.04 17.55 5.15
CA THR A 352 9.73 17.89 4.58
C THR A 352 9.72 17.58 3.08
N ASP A 353 8.54 17.61 2.43
CA ASP A 353 8.35 17.32 1.00
C ASP A 353 8.82 15.92 0.59
N LYS A 354 8.78 14.98 1.52
CA LYS A 354 9.25 13.63 1.29
C LYS A 354 8.18 12.59 1.62
N MET A 355 8.29 11.45 0.98
CA MET A 355 7.54 10.24 1.34
C MET A 355 8.51 9.25 1.98
N VAL A 356 8.05 8.56 3.03
CA VAL A 356 8.75 7.40 3.56
C VAL A 356 8.77 6.29 2.51
N THR A 357 9.90 5.65 2.35
CA THR A 357 10.07 4.50 1.46
C THR A 357 10.52 3.28 2.24
N LEU A 358 10.20 2.10 1.73
CA LEU A 358 10.76 0.85 2.20
C LEU A 358 11.93 0.47 1.30
N VAL A 359 13.06 0.17 1.90
CA VAL A 359 14.31 -0.18 1.23
C VAL A 359 14.68 -1.59 1.62
N ARG A 360 14.75 -2.49 0.64
CA ARG A 360 15.14 -3.89 0.87
C ARG A 360 16.63 -3.98 1.14
N GLY A 361 17.01 -4.71 2.20
CA GLY A 361 18.41 -5.02 2.49
C GLY A 361 18.99 -6.10 1.56
N ASP A 362 20.30 -6.05 1.36
CA ASP A 362 21.06 -7.00 0.50
C ASP A 362 21.44 -8.32 1.21
N GLN A 363 20.81 -8.64 2.33
CA GLN A 363 21.14 -9.84 3.12
C GLN A 363 20.49 -11.10 2.55
N GLU A 364 21.04 -12.27 2.91
CA GLU A 364 20.48 -13.57 2.55
C GLU A 364 19.05 -13.76 3.08
N HIS A 365 18.79 -13.21 4.27
CA HIS A 365 17.45 -13.14 4.85
C HIS A 365 16.84 -11.79 4.60
N TYR A 366 15.56 -11.77 4.28
CA TYR A 366 14.81 -10.54 4.04
C TYR A 366 14.88 -9.59 5.25
N THR A 367 15.29 -8.37 4.97
CA THR A 367 15.23 -7.23 5.89
C THR A 367 14.74 -6.02 5.10
N SER A 368 14.08 -5.10 5.78
CA SER A 368 13.74 -3.80 5.23
C SER A 368 14.10 -2.69 6.20
N GLU A 369 14.47 -1.56 5.64
CA GLU A 369 14.74 -0.32 6.35
C GLU A 369 13.86 0.77 5.76
N THR A 370 13.71 1.87 6.47
CA THR A 370 13.01 3.05 5.95
C THR A 370 14.00 4.01 5.30
N GLY A 371 13.55 4.64 4.23
CA GLY A 371 14.25 5.72 3.55
C GLY A 371 13.29 6.87 3.23
N LEU A 372 13.77 7.88 2.55
CA LEU A 372 12.99 9.04 2.15
C LEU A 372 13.18 9.31 0.65
N ALA A 373 12.09 9.64 -0.03
CA ALA A 373 12.10 10.11 -1.42
C ALA A 373 11.32 11.41 -1.57
N PRO A 374 11.72 12.33 -2.46
CA PRO A 374 10.93 13.53 -2.72
C PRO A 374 9.50 13.20 -3.16
N LEU A 375 8.50 13.88 -2.62
CA LEU A 375 7.10 13.70 -3.02
C LEU A 375 6.90 13.91 -4.52
N ALA A 376 7.61 14.85 -5.13
CA ALA A 376 7.55 15.14 -6.55
C ALA A 376 7.97 13.95 -7.44
N ASP A 377 8.87 13.09 -6.97
CA ASP A 377 9.35 11.91 -7.71
C ASP A 377 8.34 10.74 -7.65
N VAL A 378 7.50 10.74 -6.62
CA VAL A 378 6.43 9.73 -6.42
C VAL A 378 5.16 10.14 -7.16
N ALA A 379 4.79 11.41 -7.06
CA ALA A 379 3.61 11.96 -7.67
C ALA A 379 3.64 11.75 -9.21
N ASN A 380 2.54 11.26 -9.78
CA ASN A 380 2.36 11.06 -11.21
C ASN A 380 3.26 9.99 -11.87
N SER A 381 3.88 9.12 -11.10
CA SER A 381 4.62 7.96 -11.61
C SER A 381 3.97 6.64 -11.18
N VAL A 382 4.05 5.62 -12.02
CA VAL A 382 3.48 4.29 -11.75
C VAL A 382 4.57 3.23 -11.89
N LYS A 383 4.83 2.48 -10.82
CA LYS A 383 5.73 1.34 -10.82
C LYS A 383 5.05 0.12 -11.41
N LYS A 384 5.39 -0.22 -12.64
CA LYS A 384 4.89 -1.42 -13.31
C LYS A 384 5.66 -2.66 -12.86
N LEU A 385 5.03 -3.81 -13.05
CA LEU A 385 5.67 -5.10 -12.87
C LEU A 385 6.79 -5.27 -13.92
N PRO A 386 8.05 -5.58 -13.54
CA PRO A 386 9.13 -5.76 -14.48
C PRO A 386 8.83 -6.86 -15.51
N ARG A 387 8.95 -6.54 -16.79
CA ARG A 387 8.65 -7.50 -17.88
C ARG A 387 9.52 -8.76 -17.80
N GLU A 388 10.76 -8.61 -17.37
CA GLU A 388 11.72 -9.70 -17.18
C GLU A 388 11.34 -10.67 -16.06
N TRP A 389 10.35 -10.34 -15.22
CA TRP A 389 9.82 -11.23 -14.18
C TRP A 389 8.66 -12.10 -14.67
N ILE A 390 8.16 -11.83 -15.86
CA ILE A 390 7.13 -12.61 -16.56
C ILE A 390 7.83 -13.57 -17.50
N ASN A 391 7.48 -14.87 -17.44
CA ASN A 391 8.05 -15.86 -18.35
C ASN A 391 7.70 -15.56 -19.83
N GLU A 392 8.41 -16.20 -20.75
CA GLU A 392 8.18 -16.04 -22.20
C GLU A 392 6.78 -16.47 -22.63
N ASP A 393 6.14 -17.38 -21.89
CA ASP A 393 4.76 -17.78 -22.12
C ASP A 393 3.75 -16.64 -21.93
N GLY A 394 4.15 -15.57 -21.20
CA GLY A 394 3.32 -14.38 -20.92
C GLY A 394 2.19 -14.61 -19.91
N VAL A 395 2.09 -15.82 -19.33
CA VAL A 395 0.98 -16.24 -18.45
C VAL A 395 1.45 -16.82 -17.12
N SER A 396 2.74 -16.76 -16.84
CA SER A 396 3.34 -17.26 -15.59
C SER A 396 4.50 -16.38 -15.11
N MET A 397 4.81 -16.46 -13.82
CA MET A 397 5.89 -15.70 -13.19
C MET A 397 7.14 -16.56 -13.02
N ASN A 398 8.31 -15.92 -13.16
CA ASN A 398 9.58 -16.59 -12.95
C ASN A 398 10.08 -16.50 -11.51
N PHE A 399 11.25 -17.08 -11.26
CA PHE A 399 11.86 -17.15 -9.94
C PHE A 399 12.21 -15.76 -9.35
N GLN A 400 12.52 -14.78 -10.17
CA GLN A 400 12.86 -13.43 -9.69
C GLN A 400 11.67 -12.79 -8.98
N PHE A 401 10.47 -12.89 -9.56
CA PHE A 401 9.25 -12.44 -8.91
C PHE A 401 8.97 -13.20 -7.60
N LEU A 402 9.11 -14.53 -7.60
CA LEU A 402 8.87 -15.34 -6.40
C LEU A 402 9.83 -14.96 -5.27
N ARG A 403 11.11 -14.75 -5.60
CA ARG A 403 12.14 -14.29 -4.65
C ARG A 403 11.82 -12.91 -4.07
N TYR A 404 11.29 -12.01 -4.90
CA TYR A 404 10.87 -10.68 -4.45
C TYR A 404 9.67 -10.75 -3.51
N ALA A 405 8.60 -11.44 -3.90
CA ALA A 405 7.30 -11.34 -3.23
C ALA A 405 7.14 -12.30 -2.03
N GLN A 406 7.75 -13.50 -2.07
CA GLN A 406 7.56 -14.52 -1.04
C GLN A 406 7.93 -14.07 0.39
N PRO A 407 9.04 -13.33 0.63
CA PRO A 407 9.37 -12.87 1.98
C PRO A 407 8.35 -11.91 2.59
N LEU A 408 7.67 -11.15 1.74
CA LEU A 408 6.69 -10.14 2.17
C LEU A 408 5.43 -10.77 2.79
N LEU A 409 5.12 -12.04 2.48
CA LEU A 409 3.92 -12.73 2.95
C LEU A 409 4.10 -13.38 4.34
N GLN A 410 5.25 -13.21 4.98
CA GLN A 410 5.62 -14.02 6.13
C GLN A 410 4.96 -13.54 7.43
N GLY A 411 4.76 -14.53 8.32
CA GLY A 411 4.23 -14.33 9.65
C GLY A 411 2.72 -14.07 9.71
N GLU A 412 2.21 -14.27 10.94
CA GLU A 412 0.77 -14.11 11.24
C GLU A 412 0.59 -13.00 12.27
N VAL A 413 -0.45 -12.19 12.07
CA VAL A 413 -0.89 -11.20 13.05
C VAL A 413 -1.93 -11.83 13.96
N THR A 414 -1.71 -11.77 15.26
CA THR A 414 -2.70 -12.25 16.23
C THR A 414 -3.81 -11.24 16.38
N ILE A 415 -5.03 -11.62 15.99
CA ILE A 415 -6.23 -10.80 16.12
C ILE A 415 -7.04 -11.31 17.31
N PRO A 416 -7.40 -10.47 18.28
CA PRO A 416 -8.32 -10.86 19.36
C PRO A 416 -9.69 -11.25 18.79
N HIS A 417 -10.32 -12.23 19.41
CA HIS A 417 -11.66 -12.70 19.04
C HIS A 417 -12.61 -12.66 20.25
N ASP A 418 -13.86 -12.35 19.98
CA ASP A 418 -14.97 -12.51 20.91
C ASP A 418 -16.05 -13.35 20.24
N MET A 419 -16.55 -14.36 20.93
CA MET A 419 -17.55 -15.32 20.40
C MET A 419 -17.21 -15.88 19.01
N GLY A 420 -15.90 -16.05 18.72
CA GLY A 420 -15.43 -16.61 17.45
C GLY A 420 -15.27 -15.61 16.30
N VAL A 421 -15.56 -14.32 16.51
CA VAL A 421 -15.37 -13.27 15.50
C VAL A 421 -14.29 -12.26 15.92
N PRO A 422 -13.54 -11.64 14.98
CA PRO A 422 -12.47 -10.72 15.31
C PRO A 422 -12.98 -9.44 15.96
N ILE A 423 -12.22 -8.94 16.94
CA ILE A 423 -12.42 -7.64 17.57
C ILE A 423 -11.49 -6.63 16.92
N PHE A 424 -12.04 -5.50 16.51
CA PHE A 424 -11.28 -4.39 15.92
C PHE A 424 -11.38 -3.14 16.78
N ALA A 425 -10.38 -2.25 16.64
CA ALA A 425 -10.36 -0.96 17.32
C ALA A 425 -11.63 -0.14 16.99
N ARG A 426 -12.14 0.53 18.02
CA ARG A 426 -13.18 1.54 17.88
C ARG A 426 -12.74 2.78 18.62
N LEU A 427 -12.38 3.81 17.87
CA LEU A 427 -11.98 5.10 18.40
C LEU A 427 -13.19 5.83 18.99
N ASP A 428 -12.98 6.52 20.10
CA ASP A 428 -14.01 7.36 20.75
C ASP A 428 -14.30 8.63 19.92
N ARG A 429 -13.34 9.05 19.11
CA ARG A 429 -13.45 10.16 18.16
C ARG A 429 -13.87 11.47 18.82
N VAL A 430 -13.20 11.83 19.91
CA VAL A 430 -13.40 13.12 20.58
C VAL A 430 -13.14 14.24 19.57
N ARG A 431 -14.15 15.08 19.35
CA ARG A 431 -14.08 16.16 18.35
C ARG A 431 -13.26 17.32 18.85
N VAL A 432 -12.46 17.89 17.96
CA VAL A 432 -11.78 19.16 18.14
C VAL A 432 -12.74 20.29 17.76
N ASP A 433 -12.79 21.35 18.56
CA ASP A 433 -13.67 22.50 18.28
C ASP A 433 -13.25 23.22 16.99
N LYS A 434 -14.22 23.51 16.13
CA LYS A 434 -13.99 24.26 14.89
C LYS A 434 -13.67 25.72 15.20
N GLN A 435 -12.68 26.28 14.55
CA GLN A 435 -12.21 27.64 14.75
C GLN A 435 -12.57 28.59 13.59
N LEU A 436 -12.95 28.03 12.44
CA LEU A 436 -13.22 28.79 11.23
C LEU A 436 -14.70 28.63 10.80
N PRO A 437 -15.23 29.56 9.99
CA PRO A 437 -16.56 29.41 9.39
C PRO A 437 -16.68 28.12 8.56
N ALA A 438 -17.92 27.63 8.39
CA ALA A 438 -18.19 26.47 7.55
C ALA A 438 -17.70 26.71 6.12
N TYR A 439 -17.14 25.67 5.51
CA TYR A 439 -16.63 25.68 4.13
C TYR A 439 -17.52 24.81 3.24
N GLU A 440 -17.97 25.38 2.12
CA GLU A 440 -18.74 24.66 1.10
C GLU A 440 -17.77 24.08 0.08
N THR A 441 -17.72 22.74 -0.06
CA THR A 441 -16.84 21.99 -0.98
C THR A 441 -17.43 21.84 -2.38
#